data_390644fb1a498ddacd6f34c2460607a6
#
_entry.id   390644fb1a498ddacd6f34c2460607a6
#
_cell.length_a   1.000
_cell.length_b   1.000
_cell.length_c   1.000
_cell.angle_alpha   90.00
_cell.angle_beta   90.00
_cell.angle_gamma   90.00
#
_symmetry.space_group_name_H-M   'P 1'
#
loop_
_entity.id
_entity.type
_entity.pdbx_description
1 polymer ?
#
loop_
_entity_poly.entity_id
_entity_poly.type
_entity_poly.pdbx_seq_one_letter_code
_entity_poly.pdbx_strand_id
1 'polypeptide(L)'
;HTRSTIVTGVQTCALPISFKAGNAGKILTRIYAEGFKILGLKKLCLSKKEAEGFYAVHRERPFFNDLTDFMSSGPCIVMVLEAEGAIRKWRELMGATNPNDAAQGTLRKEFGTSIDNNATHGSDAPETAAFEIGYFFSGIELLA
;
A
#
# COMPACT_ATOMS: atom_id res chain seq x y z
N HIS A 1 -19.15 4.66 -22.72
CA HIS A 1 -18.53 4.78 -22.40
C HIS A 1 -17.85 4.15 -21.58
N THR A 2 -17.16 3.75 -21.49
CA THR A 2 -16.58 3.02 -20.82
C THR A 2 -15.70 3.45 -20.13
N ARG A 3 -15.32 3.20 -19.39
CA ARG A 3 -14.50 3.41 -18.75
C ARG A 3 -13.89 2.55 -18.20
N SER A 4 -12.95 2.45 -18.06
CA SER A 4 -12.24 1.59 -17.55
C SER A 4 -11.98 1.86 -16.22
N THR A 5 -11.98 1.14 -15.40
CA THR A 5 -11.75 1.33 -14.28
C THR A 5 -10.86 1.15 -13.71
N ILE A 6 -10.59 1.18 -12.74
CA ILE A 6 -9.95 1.85 -12.35
C ILE A 6 -9.53 1.83 -11.03
N VAL A 7 -10.18 1.44 -10.07
CA VAL A 7 -9.77 1.41 -8.74
C VAL A 7 -8.87 0.32 -8.47
N THR A 8 -7.83 0.56 -7.76
CA THR A 8 -6.92 -0.39 -7.62
C THR A 8 -6.92 -1.01 -6.33
N GLY A 9 -7.26 -0.44 -5.29
CA GLY A 9 -7.28 -1.06 -3.99
C GLY A 9 -6.52 -0.28 -2.96
N VAL A 10 -6.31 -0.88 -1.82
CA VAL A 10 -5.60 -0.26 -0.74
C VAL A 10 -4.12 -0.29 -1.00
N GLN A 11 -3.53 0.87 -0.92
CA GLN A 11 -2.10 1.01 -1.01
C GLN A 11 -1.61 1.51 0.34
N THR A 12 -0.79 0.73 0.99
CA THR A 12 -0.16 1.18 2.22
C THR A 12 1.08 1.95 1.80
N CYS A 13 0.87 3.22 1.51
CA CYS A 13 1.88 4.02 0.87
C CYS A 13 2.99 4.45 1.78
N ALA A 14 2.75 4.46 3.07
CA ALA A 14 3.79 4.75 4.03
C ALA A 14 3.68 3.72 5.13
N LEU A 15 4.44 2.65 5.00
CA LEU A 15 4.58 1.64 6.04
C LEU A 15 5.25 2.26 7.28
N PRO A 16 5.18 1.62 8.44
CA PRO A 16 5.72 2.22 9.67
C PRO A 16 7.14 2.76 9.53
N ILE A 17 8.00 2.05 8.82
CA ILE A 17 9.38 2.51 8.62
C ILE A 17 9.44 3.82 7.82
N SER A 18 8.64 3.94 6.77
CA SER A 18 8.62 5.16 5.96
C SER A 18 8.00 6.32 6.69
N PHE A 19 6.96 6.07 7.49
CA PHE A 19 6.35 7.10 8.28
C PHE A 19 7.33 7.64 9.33
N LYS A 20 8.00 6.73 10.03
CA LYS A 20 8.97 7.08 11.05
C LYS A 20 10.14 7.87 10.48
N ALA A 21 10.57 7.56 9.26
CA ALA A 21 11.65 8.25 8.59
C ALA A 21 11.23 9.59 7.97
N GLY A 22 9.94 9.94 8.03
CA GLY A 22 9.45 11.19 7.47
C GLY A 22 9.25 11.18 5.96
N ASN A 23 9.12 10.00 5.36
CA ASN A 23 9.03 9.86 3.90
C ASN A 23 7.60 9.88 3.36
N ALA A 24 6.58 9.89 4.24
CA ALA A 24 5.19 9.82 3.81
C ALA A 24 4.80 10.92 2.83
N GLY A 25 5.23 12.15 3.09
CA GLY A 25 4.92 13.28 2.20
C GLY A 25 5.56 13.14 0.84
N LYS A 26 6.78 12.59 0.78
CA LYS A 26 7.48 12.38 -0.49
C LYS A 26 6.78 11.30 -1.31
N ILE A 27 6.30 10.25 -0.67
CA ILE A 27 5.54 9.19 -1.34
C ILE A 27 4.23 9.76 -1.88
N LEU A 28 3.51 10.57 -1.09
CA LEU A 28 2.29 11.23 -1.54
C LEU A 28 2.53 12.11 -2.77
N THR A 29 3.61 12.88 -2.76
CA THR A 29 3.98 13.73 -3.89
C THR A 29 4.17 12.90 -5.16
N ARG A 30 4.83 11.75 -5.03
CA ARG A 30 5.03 10.86 -6.17
C ARG A 30 3.71 10.28 -6.68
N ILE A 31 2.80 9.95 -5.79
CA ILE A 31 1.49 9.43 -6.16
C ILE A 31 0.72 10.44 -7.02
N TYR A 32 0.67 11.69 -6.59
CA TYR A 32 0.02 12.74 -7.37
C TYR A 32 0.74 12.99 -8.69
N ALA A 33 2.07 13.00 -8.68
CA ALA A 33 2.85 13.23 -9.90
C ALA A 33 2.62 12.16 -10.95
N GLU A 34 2.32 10.92 -10.52
CA GLU A 34 2.04 9.82 -11.43
C GLU A 34 0.59 9.81 -11.94
N GLY A 35 -0.22 10.75 -11.51
CA GLY A 35 -1.57 10.91 -12.03
C GLY A 35 -2.64 10.08 -11.32
N PHE A 36 -2.35 9.52 -10.17
CA PHE A 36 -3.37 8.83 -9.39
C PHE A 36 -4.33 9.81 -8.74
N LYS A 37 -5.59 9.43 -8.65
CA LYS A 37 -6.58 10.12 -7.85
C LYS A 37 -6.71 9.39 -6.51
N ILE A 38 -6.72 10.13 -5.42
CA ILE A 38 -6.88 9.53 -4.09
C ILE A 38 -8.35 9.60 -3.70
N LEU A 39 -8.99 8.45 -3.53
CA LEU A 39 -10.40 8.37 -3.15
C LEU A 39 -10.58 8.30 -1.64
N GLY A 40 -9.61 7.77 -0.93
CA GLY A 40 -9.64 7.68 0.52
C GLY A 40 -8.24 7.64 1.07
N LEU A 41 -8.04 8.21 2.26
CA LEU A 41 -6.75 8.24 2.91
C LEU A 41 -6.95 8.24 4.42
N LYS A 42 -6.24 7.35 5.10
CA LYS A 42 -6.28 7.27 6.56
C LYS A 42 -4.89 7.06 7.13
N LYS A 43 -4.61 7.71 8.23
CA LYS A 43 -3.45 7.40 9.07
C LYS A 43 -3.94 6.46 10.17
N LEU A 44 -3.30 5.32 10.30
CA LEU A 44 -3.70 4.28 11.23
C LEU A 44 -2.54 3.79 12.06
N CYS A 45 -2.87 3.27 13.25
CA CYS A 45 -1.94 2.53 14.07
C CYS A 45 -2.58 1.18 14.32
N LEU A 46 -2.17 0.16 13.55
CA LEU A 46 -2.81 -1.14 13.63
C LEU A 46 -2.39 -1.90 14.89
N SER A 47 -3.34 -2.58 15.52
CA SER A 47 -3.01 -3.58 16.52
C SER A 47 -2.47 -4.82 15.81
N LYS A 48 -1.79 -5.69 16.55
CA LYS A 48 -1.33 -6.97 16.01
C LYS A 48 -2.49 -7.75 15.40
N LYS A 49 -3.61 -7.80 16.10
CA LYS A 49 -4.79 -8.52 15.63
C LYS A 49 -5.36 -7.95 14.34
N GLU A 50 -5.38 -6.63 14.23
CA GLU A 50 -5.83 -5.96 13.00
C GLU A 50 -4.91 -6.26 11.83
N ALA A 51 -3.60 -6.26 12.06
CA ALA A 51 -2.64 -6.62 11.04
C ALA A 51 -2.79 -8.08 10.62
N GLU A 52 -3.02 -8.98 11.58
CA GLU A 52 -3.27 -10.39 11.28
C GLU A 52 -4.53 -10.59 10.44
N GLY A 53 -5.57 -9.83 10.69
CA GLY A 53 -6.79 -9.89 9.89
C GLY A 53 -6.57 -9.42 8.46
N PHE A 54 -5.80 -8.36 8.29
CA PHE A 54 -5.50 -7.84 6.96
C PHE A 54 -4.67 -8.83 6.13
N TYR A 55 -3.70 -9.46 6.75
CA TYR A 55 -2.83 -10.42 6.08
C TYR A 55 -3.26 -11.88 6.26
N ALA A 56 -4.54 -12.12 6.58
CA ALA A 56 -5.04 -13.47 6.88
C ALA A 56 -4.76 -14.48 5.76
N VAL A 57 -4.73 -14.03 4.51
CA VAL A 57 -4.43 -14.89 3.37
C VAL A 57 -3.00 -15.47 3.45
N HIS A 58 -2.13 -14.85 4.20
CA HIS A 58 -0.74 -15.28 4.38
C HIS A 58 -0.51 -16.00 5.72
N ARG A 59 -1.56 -16.36 6.42
CA ARG A 59 -1.48 -16.92 7.78
C ARG A 59 -0.54 -18.12 7.89
N GLU A 60 -0.48 -18.93 6.85
CA GLU A 60 0.36 -20.14 6.85
C GLU A 60 1.80 -19.88 6.36
N ARG A 61 2.11 -18.65 6.01
CA ARG A 61 3.44 -18.33 5.52
C ARG A 61 4.43 -18.11 6.67
N PRO A 62 5.70 -18.51 6.50
CA PRO A 62 6.71 -18.34 7.57
C PRO A 62 6.92 -16.88 7.98
N PHE A 63 6.71 -15.94 7.06
CA PHE A 63 6.92 -14.52 7.32
C PHE A 63 5.73 -13.83 7.99
N PHE A 64 4.63 -14.55 8.24
CA PHE A 64 3.39 -13.93 8.71
C PHE A 64 3.57 -13.16 10.02
N ASN A 65 4.23 -13.76 11.00
CA ASN A 65 4.42 -13.11 12.30
C ASN A 65 5.30 -11.86 12.19
N ASP A 66 6.40 -11.95 11.44
CA ASP A 66 7.29 -10.81 11.26
C ASP A 66 6.60 -9.68 10.53
N LEU A 67 5.81 -9.99 9.50
CA LEU A 67 5.07 -9.00 8.74
C LEU A 67 4.03 -8.29 9.61
N THR A 68 3.27 -9.04 10.38
CA THR A 68 2.21 -8.47 11.23
C THR A 68 2.80 -7.72 12.42
N ASP A 69 3.94 -8.15 12.96
CA ASP A 69 4.67 -7.38 13.96
C ASP A 69 5.12 -6.04 13.38
N PHE A 70 5.68 -6.08 12.18
CA PHE A 70 6.14 -4.86 11.50
C PHE A 70 4.99 -3.90 11.26
N MET A 71 3.88 -4.39 10.71
CA MET A 71 2.73 -3.55 10.37
C MET A 71 2.04 -2.95 11.59
N SER A 72 2.17 -3.58 12.76
CA SER A 72 1.62 -3.07 14.01
C SER A 72 2.64 -2.29 14.84
N SER A 73 3.84 -2.06 14.31
CA SER A 73 4.92 -1.43 15.07
C SER A 73 4.83 0.10 15.14
N GLY A 74 3.95 0.71 14.38
CA GLY A 74 3.81 2.17 14.37
C GLY A 74 2.79 2.65 13.36
N PRO A 75 2.64 3.96 13.21
CA PRO A 75 1.66 4.52 12.28
C PRO A 75 1.96 4.17 10.84
N CYS A 76 0.91 3.97 10.07
CA CYS A 76 1.01 3.81 8.62
C CYS A 76 -0.10 4.60 7.95
N ILE A 77 0.03 4.82 6.66
CA ILE A 77 -0.99 5.48 5.86
C ILE A 77 -1.54 4.50 4.86
N VAL A 78 -2.86 4.36 4.83
CA VAL A 78 -3.55 3.53 3.84
C VAL A 78 -4.36 4.43 2.92
N MET A 79 -4.39 4.08 1.65
CA MET A 79 -5.10 4.87 0.64
C MET A 79 -5.81 3.98 -0.35
N VAL A 80 -6.87 4.53 -0.94
CA VAL A 80 -7.51 3.94 -2.12
C VAL A 80 -7.19 4.84 -3.30
N LEU A 81 -6.57 4.27 -4.30
CA LEU A 81 -6.11 5.00 -5.47
C LEU A 81 -6.90 4.60 -6.71
N GLU A 82 -7.18 5.58 -7.55
CA GLU A 82 -7.88 5.37 -8.80
C GLU A 82 -7.04 5.84 -9.97
N ALA A 83 -6.91 5.00 -10.98
CA ALA A 83 -6.28 5.34 -12.25
C ALA A 83 -6.63 4.25 -13.25
N GLU A 84 -6.47 4.54 -14.52
CA GLU A 84 -6.62 3.51 -15.55
C GLU A 84 -5.49 2.50 -15.38
N GLY A 85 -5.81 1.21 -15.28
CA GLY A 85 -4.83 0.18 -15.03
C GLY A 85 -4.10 0.35 -13.71
N ALA A 86 -4.81 0.77 -12.68
CA ALA A 86 -4.21 1.24 -11.44
C ALA A 86 -3.33 0.20 -10.72
N ILE A 87 -3.73 -1.07 -10.70
CA ILE A 87 -2.95 -2.11 -10.01
C ILE A 87 -1.57 -2.24 -10.66
N ARG A 88 -1.54 -2.34 -11.98
CA ARG A 88 -0.29 -2.45 -12.72
C ARG A 88 0.56 -1.20 -12.57
N LYS A 89 -0.08 -0.03 -12.71
CA LYS A 89 0.60 1.26 -12.60
C LYS A 89 1.23 1.42 -11.22
N TRP A 90 0.52 1.01 -10.17
CA TRP A 90 1.04 1.07 -8.81
C TRP A 90 2.22 0.14 -8.62
N ARG A 91 2.13 -1.08 -9.17
CA ARG A 91 3.22 -2.04 -9.07
C ARG A 91 4.49 -1.53 -9.74
N GLU A 92 4.33 -0.86 -10.88
CA GLU A 92 5.47 -0.25 -11.57
C GLU A 92 6.08 0.88 -10.76
N LEU A 93 5.24 1.68 -10.12
CA LEU A 93 5.72 2.77 -9.26
C LEU A 93 6.42 2.25 -8.01
N MET A 94 5.90 1.18 -7.40
CA MET A 94 6.53 0.58 -6.23
C MET A 94 7.89 -0.03 -6.54
N GLY A 95 7.99 -0.74 -7.64
CA GLY A 95 9.20 -1.48 -8.01
C GLY A 95 9.25 -2.87 -7.40
N ALA A 96 10.38 -3.54 -7.58
CA ALA A 96 10.58 -4.90 -7.06
C ALA A 96 10.47 -4.96 -5.55
N THR A 97 9.99 -6.10 -5.06
CA THR A 97 9.77 -6.31 -3.62
C THR A 97 11.05 -6.10 -2.81
N ASN A 98 12.17 -6.59 -3.33
CA ASN A 98 13.46 -6.30 -2.70
C ASN A 98 13.96 -4.95 -3.20
N PRO A 99 14.15 -3.95 -2.31
CA PRO A 99 14.62 -2.62 -2.73
C PRO A 99 15.95 -2.66 -3.47
N ASN A 100 16.80 -3.63 -3.19
CA ASN A 100 18.09 -3.77 -3.88
C ASN A 100 17.92 -4.12 -5.36
N ASP A 101 16.83 -4.81 -5.70
CA ASP A 101 16.52 -5.21 -7.08
C ASP A 101 15.61 -4.21 -7.78
N ALA A 102 15.11 -3.22 -7.07
CA ALA A 102 14.18 -2.25 -7.62
C ALA A 102 14.89 -1.24 -8.51
N ALA A 103 14.22 -0.86 -9.60
CA ALA A 103 14.79 0.11 -10.54
C ALA A 103 14.86 1.50 -9.94
N GLN A 104 15.77 2.31 -10.44
CA GLN A 104 15.86 3.72 -10.07
C GLN A 104 14.54 4.42 -10.33
N GLY A 105 14.14 5.30 -9.42
CA GLY A 105 12.90 6.05 -9.55
C GLY A 105 11.69 5.35 -8.95
N THR A 106 11.81 4.11 -8.50
CA THR A 106 10.71 3.43 -7.83
C THR A 106 10.69 3.76 -6.34
N LEU A 107 9.52 3.62 -5.73
CA LEU A 107 9.36 3.95 -4.31
C LEU A 107 10.21 3.03 -3.42
N ARG A 108 10.26 1.75 -3.75
CA ARG A 108 11.03 0.81 -2.94
C ARG A 108 12.53 1.05 -3.07
N LYS A 109 12.99 1.48 -4.24
CA LYS A 109 14.40 1.83 -4.41
C LYS A 109 14.78 3.06 -3.59
N GLU A 110 13.89 4.05 -3.60
CA GLU A 110 14.16 5.30 -2.88
C GLU A 110 14.00 5.20 -1.36
N PHE A 111 12.99 4.48 -0.91
CA PHE A 111 12.57 4.54 0.49
C PHE A 111 12.64 3.21 1.23
N GLY A 112 12.78 2.10 0.54
CA GLY A 112 12.89 0.80 1.16
C GLY A 112 14.32 0.49 1.59
N THR A 113 14.47 -0.32 2.63
CA THR A 113 15.79 -0.72 3.13
C THR A 113 16.05 -2.22 3.00
N SER A 114 14.98 -3.03 3.02
CA SER A 114 15.10 -4.49 2.89
C SER A 114 13.78 -5.05 2.40
N ILE A 115 13.73 -6.35 2.15
CA ILE A 115 12.49 -7.02 1.74
C ILE A 115 11.39 -6.80 2.78
N ASP A 116 11.74 -6.88 4.06
CA ASP A 116 10.76 -6.71 5.14
C ASP A 116 10.38 -5.26 5.36
N ASN A 117 11.29 -4.32 5.08
CA ASN A 117 11.11 -2.88 5.25
C ASN A 117 11.12 -2.21 3.89
N ASN A 118 10.23 -2.62 3.00
CA ASN A 118 10.26 -2.17 1.61
C ASN A 118 9.39 -0.93 1.30
N ALA A 119 9.02 -0.21 2.32
CA ALA A 119 8.38 1.11 2.25
C ALA A 119 6.90 1.13 1.93
N THR A 120 6.42 0.25 1.09
CA THR A 120 5.05 0.35 0.58
C THR A 120 4.50 -1.02 0.20
N HIS A 121 3.17 -1.12 0.17
CA HIS A 121 2.43 -2.33 -0.19
C HIS A 121 1.32 -1.95 -1.18
N GLY A 122 0.87 -2.89 -1.96
CA GLY A 122 -0.26 -2.69 -2.86
C GLY A 122 -0.98 -3.99 -3.16
N SER A 123 -2.26 -3.88 -3.51
CA SER A 123 -3.07 -5.03 -3.89
C SER A 123 -2.56 -5.63 -5.19
N ASP A 124 -2.61 -6.95 -5.30
CA ASP A 124 -2.08 -7.67 -6.46
C ASP A 124 -3.09 -7.89 -7.57
N ALA A 125 -4.37 -7.88 -7.24
CA ALA A 125 -5.42 -8.22 -8.18
C ALA A 125 -6.73 -7.54 -7.77
N PRO A 126 -7.73 -7.46 -8.67
CA PRO A 126 -9.02 -6.87 -8.31
C PRO A 126 -9.69 -7.52 -7.11
N GLU A 127 -9.57 -8.84 -6.96
CA GLU A 127 -10.19 -9.57 -5.85
C GLU A 127 -9.54 -9.20 -4.52
N THR A 128 -8.21 -9.13 -4.48
CA THR A 128 -7.51 -8.73 -3.27
C THR A 128 -7.75 -7.25 -2.98
N ALA A 129 -7.84 -6.44 -4.02
CA ALA A 129 -8.16 -5.02 -3.87
C ALA A 129 -9.51 -4.83 -3.20
N ALA A 130 -10.53 -5.58 -3.63
CA ALA A 130 -11.88 -5.48 -3.06
C ALA A 130 -11.87 -5.80 -1.56
N PHE A 131 -11.21 -6.88 -1.18
CA PHE A 131 -11.07 -7.25 0.23
C PHE A 131 -10.35 -6.17 1.04
N GLU A 132 -9.22 -5.71 0.52
CA GLU A 132 -8.36 -4.77 1.24
C GLU A 132 -9.02 -3.40 1.39
N ILE A 133 -9.71 -2.93 0.36
CA ILE A 133 -10.47 -1.69 0.46
C ILE A 133 -11.53 -1.81 1.55
N GLY A 134 -12.31 -2.88 1.53
CA GLY A 134 -13.38 -3.09 2.51
C GLY A 134 -12.86 -3.30 3.94
N TYR A 135 -11.61 -3.71 4.08
CA TYR A 135 -11.01 -3.88 5.40
C TYR A 135 -10.79 -2.54 6.09
N PHE A 136 -10.36 -1.53 5.33
CA PHE A 136 -10.00 -0.23 5.89
C PHE A 136 -11.03 0.88 5.67
N PHE A 137 -11.88 0.76 4.67
CA PHE A 137 -12.79 1.84 4.29
C PHE A 137 -14.22 1.34 4.13
N SER A 138 -15.18 2.16 4.54
CA SER A 138 -16.57 1.93 4.22
C SER A 138 -16.89 2.57 2.85
N GLY A 139 -17.97 2.12 2.22
CA GLY A 139 -18.36 2.67 0.92
C GLY A 139 -18.58 4.18 0.95
N ILE A 140 -19.13 4.68 2.04
CA ILE A 140 -19.42 6.11 2.16
C ILE A 140 -18.16 6.96 2.20
N GLU A 141 -17.06 6.40 2.66
CA GLU A 141 -15.78 7.13 2.73
C GLU A 141 -15.12 7.28 1.37
N LEU A 142 -15.59 6.54 0.37
CA LEU A 142 -14.97 6.50 -0.95
C LEU A 142 -15.75 7.24 -2.03
N LEU A 143 -16.74 8.01 -1.63
CA LEU A 143 -17.49 8.82 -2.58
C LEU A 143 -16.59 9.91 -3.15
N ALA A 144 -16.49 9.93 -4.45
CA ALA A 144 -15.63 10.88 -5.14
C ALA A 144 -16.35 12.18 -5.47
#